data_b0c426b8f9d3aee9c73cc49e939e07bd
#
_entry.id   b0c426b8f9d3aee9c73cc49e939e07bd
#
_cell.length_a   1.000
_cell.length_b   1.000
_cell.length_c   1.000
_cell.angle_alpha   90.00
_cell.angle_beta   90.00
_cell.angle_gamma   90.00
#
_symmetry.space_group_name_H-M   'P 1'
#
loop_
_entity.id
_entity.type
_entity.pdbx_description
1 polymer ?
#
loop_
_entity_poly.entity_id
_entity_poly.type
_entity_poly.pdbx_seq_one_letter_code
_entity_poly.pdbx_strand_id
1 'polypeptide(L)'
;NKIVYTLNTQTKMFTSYSVSNDTRLKELQKQISEQTEYFLEIKYNEFSHLKELGKIDKLQKNKIDTEKLFQYYVGYYNILDKAHLAKASKAELLNDDEIVKNVLDRITVESFMKAFEVYKSIVDIRKKFQKYNNDEENVEILHILNITSSDIDKYQFILTGDFLILFATRIIIEKERVSDDAAIVKAIKFIEPIVNHEESVSKKSYSNLTKSKAMFDKVKDELYRSYSRK
;
A
#
# COMPACT_ATOMS: atom_id res chain seq x y z
N ASN A 1 13.85 -0.39 31.58
CA ASN A 1 14.00 -0.56 30.12
C ASN A 1 13.61 -1.96 29.60
N LYS A 2 13.96 -3.08 30.28
CA LYS A 2 13.54 -4.44 29.87
C LYS A 2 12.02 -4.66 29.96
N ILE A 3 11.36 -4.12 30.98
CA ILE A 3 9.91 -4.31 31.21
C ILE A 3 9.08 -3.62 30.12
N VAL A 4 9.48 -2.41 29.70
CA VAL A 4 8.79 -1.66 28.65
C VAL A 4 8.94 -2.36 27.28
N TYR A 5 10.11 -2.92 27.01
CA TYR A 5 10.36 -3.69 25.78
C TYR A 5 9.52 -4.98 25.75
N THR A 6 9.40 -5.66 26.88
CA THR A 6 8.60 -6.90 27.01
C THR A 6 7.11 -6.62 26.85
N LEU A 7 6.58 -5.54 27.43
CA LEU A 7 5.19 -5.13 27.29
C LEU A 7 4.84 -4.74 25.85
N ASN A 8 5.68 -3.95 25.16
CA ASN A 8 5.48 -3.59 23.77
C ASN A 8 5.57 -4.80 22.82
N THR A 9 6.42 -5.76 23.13
CA THR A 9 6.55 -6.99 22.36
C THR A 9 5.35 -7.91 22.59
N GLN A 10 4.84 -7.98 23.83
CA GLN A 10 3.64 -8.75 24.16
C GLN A 10 2.38 -8.15 23.50
N THR A 11 2.23 -6.83 23.46
CA THR A 11 1.08 -6.17 22.79
C THR A 11 1.08 -6.47 21.28
N LYS A 12 2.24 -6.44 20.62
CA LYS A 12 2.37 -6.86 19.21
C LYS A 12 2.06 -8.34 19.01
N MET A 13 2.45 -9.20 19.94
CA MET A 13 2.16 -10.64 19.88
C MET A 13 0.67 -10.94 20.07
N PHE A 14 -0.05 -10.20 20.94
CA PHE A 14 -1.47 -10.42 21.17
C PHE A 14 -2.33 -10.12 19.95
N THR A 15 -2.04 -9.05 19.24
CA THR A 15 -2.82 -8.62 18.07
C THR A 15 -2.62 -9.54 16.86
N SER A 16 -1.37 -9.91 16.58
CA SER A 16 -1.08 -10.89 15.53
C SER A 16 -1.61 -12.28 15.87
N TYR A 17 -1.76 -12.61 17.16
CA TYR A 17 -2.20 -13.92 17.63
C TYR A 17 -3.71 -14.12 17.44
N SER A 18 -4.55 -13.11 17.63
CA SER A 18 -6.00 -13.22 17.40
C SER A 18 -6.30 -13.40 15.90
N VAL A 19 -5.67 -12.62 15.03
CA VAL A 19 -5.84 -12.72 13.58
C VAL A 19 -5.20 -13.99 13.03
N SER A 20 -4.05 -14.44 13.56
CA SER A 20 -3.35 -15.64 13.09
C SER A 20 -4.11 -16.95 13.33
N ASN A 21 -5.11 -16.96 14.20
CA ASN A 21 -5.96 -18.12 14.44
C ASN A 21 -7.22 -18.15 13.57
N ASP A 22 -7.51 -17.07 12.82
CA ASP A 22 -8.68 -17.03 11.93
C ASP A 22 -8.56 -18.08 10.81
N THR A 23 -9.57 -18.89 10.66
CA THR A 23 -9.62 -19.97 9.65
C THR A 23 -9.59 -19.43 8.22
N ARG A 24 -10.20 -18.27 7.96
CA ARG A 24 -10.20 -17.62 6.65
C ARG A 24 -8.80 -17.18 6.24
N LEU A 25 -8.00 -16.67 7.21
CA LEU A 25 -6.62 -16.27 6.94
C LEU A 25 -5.74 -17.48 6.64
N LYS A 26 -5.94 -18.61 7.33
CA LYS A 26 -5.22 -19.87 7.05
C LYS A 26 -5.58 -20.46 5.68
N GLU A 27 -6.86 -20.39 5.31
CA GLU A 27 -7.28 -20.80 3.99
C GLU A 27 -6.69 -19.91 2.90
N LEU A 28 -6.68 -18.59 3.11
CA LEU A 28 -6.02 -17.64 2.19
C LEU A 28 -4.50 -17.89 2.09
N GLN A 29 -3.81 -18.22 3.21
CA GLN A 29 -2.40 -18.61 3.19
C GLN A 29 -2.17 -19.81 2.27
N LYS A 30 -2.99 -20.85 2.42
CA LYS A 30 -2.92 -22.05 1.59
C LYS A 30 -3.13 -21.71 0.11
N GLN A 31 -4.18 -20.96 -0.21
CA GLN A 31 -4.50 -20.57 -1.59
C GLN A 31 -3.41 -19.69 -2.22
N ILE A 32 -2.86 -18.71 -1.49
CA ILE A 32 -1.73 -17.90 -1.97
C ILE A 32 -0.52 -18.79 -2.28
N SER A 33 -0.21 -19.73 -1.39
CA SER A 33 0.91 -20.65 -1.58
C SER A 33 0.73 -21.60 -2.77
N GLU A 34 -0.50 -22.01 -3.06
CA GLU A 34 -0.82 -22.91 -4.18
C GLU A 34 -0.89 -22.18 -5.54
N GLN A 35 -1.31 -20.92 -5.55
CA GLN A 35 -1.59 -20.17 -6.76
C GLN A 35 -0.52 -19.14 -7.14
N THR A 36 0.46 -18.87 -6.26
CA THR A 36 1.47 -17.82 -6.46
C THR A 36 2.86 -18.28 -6.01
N GLU A 37 3.87 -17.49 -6.32
CA GLU A 37 5.25 -17.67 -5.82
C GLU A 37 5.46 -17.11 -4.40
N TYR A 38 4.40 -16.66 -3.73
CA TYR A 38 4.48 -16.03 -2.41
C TYR A 38 3.99 -16.97 -1.31
N PHE A 39 4.56 -16.78 -0.12
CA PHE A 39 4.08 -17.38 1.12
C PHE A 39 3.51 -16.29 2.03
N LEU A 40 2.24 -16.42 2.45
CA LEU A 40 1.65 -15.52 3.43
C LEU A 40 2.10 -15.95 4.83
N GLU A 41 2.96 -15.15 5.46
CA GLU A 41 3.42 -15.40 6.82
C GLU A 41 2.37 -14.92 7.83
N ILE A 42 1.70 -15.87 8.47
CA ILE A 42 0.67 -15.59 9.49
C ILE A 42 1.28 -15.51 10.88
N LYS A 43 2.25 -16.39 11.18
CA LYS A 43 2.96 -16.43 12.45
C LYS A 43 4.38 -15.92 12.29
N TYR A 44 4.86 -15.23 13.29
CA TYR A 44 6.22 -14.69 13.29
C TYR A 44 7.26 -15.77 12.99
N ASN A 45 8.15 -15.52 12.03
CA ASN A 45 9.20 -16.44 11.56
C ASN A 45 8.73 -17.79 11.01
N GLU A 46 7.45 -17.96 10.69
CA GLU A 46 6.90 -19.20 10.16
C GLU A 46 7.57 -19.58 8.83
N PHE A 47 7.77 -18.63 7.93
CA PHE A 47 8.43 -18.84 6.64
C PHE A 47 9.86 -19.37 6.80
N SER A 48 10.65 -18.73 7.65
CA SER A 48 12.05 -19.12 7.90
C SER A 48 12.12 -20.52 8.50
N HIS A 49 11.27 -20.81 9.48
CA HIS A 49 11.21 -22.12 10.14
C HIS A 49 10.78 -23.24 9.16
N LEU A 50 9.76 -23.01 8.37
CA LEU A 50 9.32 -23.99 7.37
C LEU A 50 10.37 -24.21 6.28
N LYS A 51 11.11 -23.16 5.89
CA LYS A 51 12.21 -23.24 4.94
C LYS A 51 13.36 -24.10 5.48
N GLU A 52 13.74 -23.91 6.75
CA GLU A 52 14.76 -24.73 7.42
C GLU A 52 14.35 -26.20 7.48
N LEU A 53 13.06 -26.48 7.66
CA LEU A 53 12.50 -27.84 7.68
C LEU A 53 12.33 -28.46 6.28
N GLY A 54 12.64 -27.71 5.21
CA GLY A 54 12.41 -28.16 3.82
C GLY A 54 10.94 -28.34 3.46
N LYS A 55 10.03 -27.68 4.18
CA LYS A 55 8.57 -27.76 4.02
C LYS A 55 7.99 -26.64 3.14
N ILE A 56 8.80 -25.68 2.72
CA ILE A 56 8.40 -24.65 1.76
C ILE A 56 8.68 -25.16 0.36
N ASP A 57 7.69 -25.05 -0.53
CA ASP A 57 7.88 -25.35 -1.93
C ASP A 57 8.99 -24.47 -2.51
N LYS A 58 9.85 -25.05 -3.36
CA LYS A 58 10.94 -24.34 -4.04
C LYS A 58 10.46 -23.19 -4.90
N LEU A 59 9.18 -23.16 -5.29
CA LEU A 59 8.54 -22.09 -6.03
C LEU A 59 8.27 -20.85 -5.15
N GLN A 60 8.10 -21.01 -3.83
CA GLN A 60 7.83 -19.91 -2.90
C GLN A 60 9.11 -19.20 -2.51
N LYS A 61 9.48 -18.19 -3.28
CA LYS A 61 10.73 -17.44 -3.09
C LYS A 61 10.63 -16.32 -2.07
N ASN A 62 9.44 -15.75 -1.92
CA ASN A 62 9.21 -14.54 -1.14
C ASN A 62 8.06 -14.71 -0.16
N LYS A 63 8.14 -13.98 0.96
CA LYS A 63 7.05 -13.92 1.94
C LYS A 63 6.32 -12.59 1.90
N ILE A 64 5.06 -12.64 2.26
CA ILE A 64 4.22 -11.49 2.55
C ILE A 64 3.73 -11.61 4.00
N ASP A 65 4.01 -10.62 4.83
CA ASP A 65 3.52 -10.60 6.21
C ASP A 65 2.03 -10.23 6.25
N THR A 66 1.29 -10.75 7.20
CA THR A 66 -0.14 -10.42 7.41
C THR A 66 -0.36 -8.91 7.52
N GLU A 67 0.52 -8.17 8.20
CA GLU A 67 0.43 -6.70 8.27
C GLU A 67 0.44 -6.05 6.89
N LYS A 68 1.33 -6.49 6.01
CA LYS A 68 1.41 -5.98 4.63
C LYS A 68 0.19 -6.35 3.80
N LEU A 69 -0.34 -7.57 3.99
CA LEU A 69 -1.59 -7.98 3.33
C LEU A 69 -2.70 -6.98 3.66
N PHE A 70 -2.92 -6.68 4.95
CA PHE A 70 -3.93 -5.72 5.37
C PHE A 70 -3.65 -4.30 4.84
N GLN A 71 -2.39 -3.84 4.89
CA GLN A 71 -2.01 -2.53 4.37
C GLN A 71 -2.35 -2.38 2.88
N TYR A 72 -1.94 -3.34 2.06
CA TYR A 72 -2.17 -3.26 0.61
C TYR A 72 -3.64 -3.36 0.29
N TYR A 73 -4.35 -4.27 0.94
CA TYR A 73 -5.77 -4.48 0.69
C TYR A 73 -6.62 -3.29 1.14
N VAL A 74 -6.46 -2.82 2.37
CA VAL A 74 -7.19 -1.66 2.90
C VAL A 74 -6.83 -0.39 2.13
N GLY A 75 -5.54 -0.18 1.84
CA GLY A 75 -5.06 0.97 1.07
C GLY A 75 -5.65 1.03 -0.34
N TYR A 76 -5.76 -0.10 -1.02
CA TYR A 76 -6.27 -0.18 -2.38
C TYR A 76 -7.81 -0.11 -2.42
N TYR A 77 -8.51 -0.93 -1.64
CA TYR A 77 -9.97 -1.03 -1.66
C TYR A 77 -10.69 -0.03 -0.75
N ASN A 78 -9.95 0.78 0.00
CA ASN A 78 -10.48 1.78 0.93
C ASN A 78 -11.53 1.21 1.90
N ILE A 79 -11.25 0.04 2.45
CA ILE A 79 -12.16 -0.64 3.37
C ILE A 79 -12.58 0.30 4.50
N LEU A 80 -13.88 0.50 4.68
CA LEU A 80 -14.48 1.38 5.70
C LEU A 80 -13.93 2.82 5.68
N ASP A 81 -13.55 3.33 4.52
CA ASP A 81 -12.89 4.66 4.37
C ASP A 81 -11.61 4.82 5.22
N LYS A 82 -10.85 3.71 5.39
CA LYS A 82 -9.65 3.64 6.23
C LYS A 82 -8.34 3.50 5.45
N ALA A 83 -8.33 3.76 4.13
CA ALA A 83 -7.11 3.65 3.32
C ALA A 83 -5.90 4.43 3.88
N HIS A 84 -6.13 5.58 4.51
CA HIS A 84 -5.08 6.39 5.14
C HIS A 84 -4.34 5.66 6.28
N LEU A 85 -4.99 4.72 6.99
CA LEU A 85 -4.37 3.92 8.05
C LEU A 85 -3.28 2.99 7.52
N ALA A 86 -3.35 2.57 6.26
CA ALA A 86 -2.33 1.75 5.64
C ALA A 86 -0.91 2.37 5.76
N LYS A 87 -0.82 3.70 5.82
CA LYS A 87 0.43 4.44 6.04
C LYS A 87 0.54 5.03 7.45
N ALA A 88 -0.55 5.55 7.99
CA ALA A 88 -0.53 6.33 9.25
C ALA A 88 -0.41 5.45 10.49
N SER A 89 -1.14 4.34 10.55
CA SER A 89 -1.21 3.49 11.74
C SER A 89 -1.50 2.02 11.39
N LYS A 90 -0.44 1.31 11.03
CA LYS A 90 -0.52 -0.12 10.68
C LYS A 90 -1.10 -0.99 11.80
N ALA A 91 -0.83 -0.64 13.06
CA ALA A 91 -1.33 -1.39 14.20
C ALA A 91 -2.86 -1.31 14.30
N GLU A 92 -3.46 -0.18 13.93
CA GLU A 92 -4.93 -0.03 13.93
C GLU A 92 -5.60 -0.98 12.95
N LEU A 93 -4.97 -1.30 11.81
CA LEU A 93 -5.55 -2.21 10.82
C LEU A 93 -5.79 -3.63 11.35
N LEU A 94 -4.95 -4.09 12.29
CA LEU A 94 -5.04 -5.42 12.89
C LEU A 94 -5.74 -5.41 14.26
N ASN A 95 -5.90 -4.23 14.87
CA ASN A 95 -6.53 -4.05 16.18
C ASN A 95 -8.01 -3.67 16.06
N ASP A 96 -8.46 -3.25 14.90
CA ASP A 96 -9.85 -2.92 14.64
C ASP A 96 -10.59 -4.16 14.13
N ASP A 97 -11.39 -4.78 14.98
CA ASP A 97 -12.13 -6.00 14.66
C ASP A 97 -13.08 -5.81 13.45
N GLU A 98 -13.60 -4.60 13.24
CA GLU A 98 -14.48 -4.30 12.11
C GLU A 98 -13.68 -4.29 10.79
N ILE A 99 -12.49 -3.69 10.79
CA ILE A 99 -11.58 -3.74 9.63
C ILE A 99 -11.18 -5.18 9.35
N VAL A 100 -10.71 -5.91 10.36
CA VAL A 100 -10.29 -7.31 10.22
C VAL A 100 -11.41 -8.15 9.61
N LYS A 101 -12.62 -8.07 10.18
CA LYS A 101 -13.79 -8.79 9.66
C LYS A 101 -14.07 -8.42 8.21
N ASN A 102 -14.17 -7.13 7.89
CA ASN A 102 -14.48 -6.67 6.52
C ASN A 102 -13.42 -7.09 5.49
N VAL A 103 -12.15 -7.10 5.88
CA VAL A 103 -11.07 -7.60 5.01
C VAL A 103 -11.24 -9.10 4.78
N LEU A 104 -11.31 -9.91 5.85
CA LEU A 104 -11.35 -11.36 5.75
C LEU A 104 -12.64 -11.91 5.11
N ASP A 105 -13.75 -11.17 5.18
CA ASP A 105 -15.01 -11.55 4.51
C ASP A 105 -14.99 -11.28 2.99
N ARG A 106 -14.09 -10.45 2.49
CA ARG A 106 -14.07 -9.99 1.08
C ARG A 106 -12.83 -10.37 0.31
N ILE A 107 -11.71 -10.63 1.01
CA ILE A 107 -10.43 -10.87 0.36
C ILE A 107 -10.41 -12.21 -0.35
N THR A 108 -9.92 -12.21 -1.58
CA THR A 108 -9.59 -13.40 -2.36
C THR A 108 -8.13 -13.30 -2.81
N VAL A 109 -7.53 -14.40 -3.26
CA VAL A 109 -6.17 -14.38 -3.81
C VAL A 109 -6.07 -13.38 -4.96
N GLU A 110 -7.02 -13.41 -5.89
CA GLU A 110 -7.04 -12.51 -7.05
C GLU A 110 -7.11 -11.03 -6.61
N SER A 111 -8.06 -10.67 -5.72
CA SER A 111 -8.23 -9.30 -5.26
C SER A 111 -7.02 -8.80 -4.47
N PHE A 112 -6.41 -9.67 -3.65
CA PHE A 112 -5.19 -9.34 -2.93
C PHE A 112 -4.00 -9.15 -3.89
N MET A 113 -3.78 -10.09 -4.81
CA MET A 113 -2.68 -10.00 -5.78
C MET A 113 -2.82 -8.76 -6.66
N LYS A 114 -4.04 -8.36 -7.04
CA LYS A 114 -4.29 -7.11 -7.74
C LYS A 114 -3.79 -5.89 -6.96
N ALA A 115 -4.16 -5.76 -5.69
CA ALA A 115 -3.71 -4.66 -4.84
C ALA A 115 -2.18 -4.67 -4.65
N PHE A 116 -1.61 -5.85 -4.48
CA PHE A 116 -0.18 -6.06 -4.27
C PHE A 116 0.65 -5.70 -5.51
N GLU A 117 0.24 -6.13 -6.71
CA GLU A 117 0.97 -5.84 -7.95
C GLU A 117 0.92 -4.34 -8.29
N VAL A 118 -0.23 -3.69 -8.12
CA VAL A 118 -0.34 -2.23 -8.27
C VAL A 118 0.59 -1.52 -7.29
N TYR A 119 0.64 -1.97 -6.03
CA TYR A 119 1.56 -1.40 -5.04
C TYR A 119 3.05 -1.60 -5.43
N LYS A 120 3.41 -2.77 -5.95
CA LYS A 120 4.79 -3.04 -6.46
C LYS A 120 5.17 -2.06 -7.56
N SER A 121 4.28 -1.84 -8.53
CA SER A 121 4.53 -0.88 -9.62
C SER A 121 4.75 0.54 -9.08
N ILE A 122 3.96 0.96 -8.08
CA ILE A 122 4.16 2.27 -7.42
C ILE A 122 5.52 2.34 -6.71
N VAL A 123 5.93 1.27 -6.02
CA VAL A 123 7.25 1.20 -5.38
C VAL A 123 8.38 1.28 -6.40
N ASP A 124 8.22 0.67 -7.57
CA ASP A 124 9.23 0.73 -8.62
C ASP A 124 9.34 2.13 -9.25
N ILE A 125 8.22 2.83 -9.44
CA ILE A 125 8.21 4.26 -9.82
C ILE A 125 8.95 5.09 -8.76
N ARG A 126 8.66 4.88 -7.47
CA ARG A 126 9.36 5.57 -6.37
C ARG A 126 10.87 5.32 -6.40
N LYS A 127 11.31 4.08 -6.67
CA LYS A 127 12.74 3.76 -6.78
C LYS A 127 13.39 4.49 -7.95
N LYS A 128 12.72 4.59 -9.10
CA LYS A 128 13.20 5.33 -10.26
C LYS A 128 13.28 6.83 -9.95
N PHE A 129 12.31 7.37 -9.24
CA PHE A 129 12.35 8.74 -8.74
C PHE A 129 13.53 8.98 -7.78
N GLN A 130 13.78 8.06 -6.85
CA GLN A 130 14.95 8.13 -5.96
C GLN A 130 16.28 8.08 -6.72
N LYS A 131 16.36 7.25 -7.77
CA LYS A 131 17.57 7.18 -8.62
C LYS A 131 17.82 8.51 -9.33
N TYR A 132 16.81 9.14 -9.88
CA TYR A 132 16.92 10.46 -10.50
C TYR A 132 17.42 11.52 -9.51
N ASN A 133 16.88 11.56 -8.29
CA ASN A 133 17.33 12.51 -7.25
C ASN A 133 18.80 12.32 -6.84
N ASN A 134 19.35 11.13 -6.99
CA ASN A 134 20.73 10.83 -6.66
C ASN A 134 21.67 11.00 -7.86
N ASP A 135 21.15 10.88 -9.07
CA ASP A 135 21.88 10.94 -10.32
C ASP A 135 20.92 11.36 -11.46
N GLU A 136 21.00 12.61 -11.88
CA GLU A 136 20.13 13.22 -12.88
C GLU A 136 20.25 12.61 -14.29
N GLU A 137 21.27 11.77 -14.54
CA GLU A 137 21.38 11.02 -15.78
C GLU A 137 20.34 9.89 -15.90
N ASN A 138 19.75 9.48 -14.76
CA ASN A 138 18.69 8.46 -14.71
C ASN A 138 17.30 9.01 -15.10
N VAL A 139 17.17 9.49 -16.31
CA VAL A 139 15.96 10.18 -16.81
C VAL A 139 14.70 9.29 -16.98
N GLU A 140 14.76 8.01 -16.66
CA GLU A 140 13.65 7.06 -16.86
C GLU A 140 12.32 7.56 -16.25
N ILE A 141 12.37 8.16 -15.05
CA ILE A 141 11.18 8.68 -14.38
C ILE A 141 10.54 9.85 -15.14
N LEU A 142 11.32 10.69 -15.81
CA LEU A 142 10.81 11.80 -16.63
C LEU A 142 9.97 11.27 -17.79
N HIS A 143 10.45 10.20 -18.44
CA HIS A 143 9.72 9.54 -19.52
C HIS A 143 8.43 8.89 -19.03
N ILE A 144 8.48 8.15 -17.90
CA ILE A 144 7.29 7.50 -17.31
C ILE A 144 6.22 8.53 -16.99
N LEU A 145 6.61 9.63 -16.36
CA LEU A 145 5.67 10.68 -15.99
C LEU A 145 5.36 11.64 -17.15
N ASN A 146 6.09 11.55 -18.27
CA ASN A 146 6.02 12.50 -19.39
C ASN A 146 6.09 13.95 -18.88
N ILE A 147 7.21 14.29 -18.24
CA ILE A 147 7.55 15.59 -17.66
C ILE A 147 8.97 15.99 -18.02
N THR A 148 9.33 17.24 -17.79
CA THR A 148 10.70 17.74 -17.93
C THR A 148 11.44 17.77 -16.60
N SER A 149 12.76 17.89 -16.62
CA SER A 149 13.58 18.01 -15.41
C SER A 149 13.18 19.23 -14.55
N SER A 150 12.71 20.31 -15.15
CA SER A 150 12.24 21.50 -14.43
C SER A 150 10.96 21.27 -13.62
N ASP A 151 10.21 20.20 -13.91
CA ASP A 151 8.96 19.88 -13.20
C ASP A 151 9.16 18.88 -12.07
N ILE A 152 10.30 18.21 -12.00
CA ILE A 152 10.51 17.05 -11.11
C ILE A 152 10.26 17.36 -9.62
N ASP A 153 10.60 18.57 -9.19
CA ASP A 153 10.43 18.98 -7.79
C ASP A 153 8.97 18.98 -7.34
N LYS A 154 8.03 19.16 -8.25
CA LYS A 154 6.59 19.08 -7.97
C LYS A 154 6.13 17.67 -7.57
N TYR A 155 6.95 16.66 -7.87
CA TYR A 155 6.65 15.25 -7.65
C TYR A 155 7.35 14.63 -6.44
N GLN A 156 7.99 15.44 -5.58
CA GLN A 156 8.68 14.98 -4.36
C GLN A 156 7.78 14.15 -3.42
N PHE A 157 6.48 14.37 -3.45
CA PHE A 157 5.51 13.59 -2.67
C PHE A 157 5.50 12.10 -3.03
N ILE A 158 5.99 11.69 -4.21
CA ILE A 158 6.11 10.27 -4.63
C ILE A 158 6.96 9.48 -3.62
N LEU A 159 7.96 10.12 -3.00
CA LEU A 159 8.83 9.46 -2.01
C LEU A 159 8.07 8.98 -0.77
N THR A 160 6.93 9.58 -0.47
CA THR A 160 6.17 9.32 0.76
C THR A 160 4.71 8.96 0.51
N GLY A 161 4.20 9.17 -0.71
CA GLY A 161 2.77 9.10 -1.06
C GLY A 161 2.30 7.77 -1.63
N ASP A 162 3.05 6.69 -1.47
CA ASP A 162 2.78 5.37 -2.04
C ASP A 162 1.33 4.88 -1.82
N PHE A 163 0.79 4.98 -0.61
CA PHE A 163 -0.59 4.57 -0.32
C PHE A 163 -1.66 5.56 -0.81
N LEU A 164 -1.36 6.85 -0.86
CA LEU A 164 -2.26 7.84 -1.46
C LEU A 164 -2.38 7.63 -2.98
N ILE A 165 -1.24 7.32 -3.64
CA ILE A 165 -1.21 6.96 -5.05
C ILE A 165 -1.98 5.65 -5.29
N LEU A 166 -1.75 4.62 -4.45
CA LEU A 166 -2.45 3.34 -4.53
C LEU A 166 -3.97 3.51 -4.46
N PHE A 167 -4.44 4.30 -3.50
CA PHE A 167 -5.84 4.63 -3.31
C PHE A 167 -6.45 5.34 -4.54
N ALA A 168 -5.80 6.39 -5.04
CA ALA A 168 -6.27 7.14 -6.20
C ALA A 168 -6.27 6.27 -7.47
N THR A 169 -5.23 5.43 -7.65
CA THR A 169 -5.13 4.49 -8.77
C THR A 169 -6.34 3.58 -8.85
N ARG A 170 -6.80 3.05 -7.71
CA ARG A 170 -8.00 2.20 -7.67
C ARG A 170 -9.25 2.91 -8.19
N ILE A 171 -9.47 4.15 -7.79
CA ILE A 171 -10.62 4.95 -8.24
C ILE A 171 -10.54 5.18 -9.76
N ILE A 172 -9.35 5.49 -10.27
CA ILE A 172 -9.14 5.73 -11.71
C ILE A 172 -9.41 4.46 -12.53
N ILE A 173 -8.90 3.30 -12.08
CA ILE A 173 -9.15 2.01 -12.75
C ILE A 173 -10.66 1.72 -12.84
N GLU A 174 -11.38 1.93 -11.74
CA GLU A 174 -12.84 1.70 -11.71
C GLU A 174 -13.60 2.62 -12.66
N LYS A 175 -13.19 3.88 -12.76
CA LYS A 175 -13.91 4.88 -13.56
C LYS A 175 -13.54 4.86 -15.03
N GLU A 176 -12.28 4.60 -15.37
CA GLU A 176 -11.77 4.74 -16.74
C GLU A 176 -11.47 3.42 -17.45
N ARG A 177 -11.40 2.30 -16.70
CA ARG A 177 -11.06 0.95 -17.23
C ARG A 177 -9.75 0.92 -18.01
N VAL A 178 -8.75 1.68 -17.55
CA VAL A 178 -7.40 1.73 -18.13
C VAL A 178 -6.47 0.70 -17.47
N SER A 179 -5.31 0.46 -18.07
CA SER A 179 -4.27 -0.39 -17.48
C SER A 179 -3.75 0.19 -16.16
N ASP A 180 -3.18 -0.67 -15.33
CA ASP A 180 -2.63 -0.28 -14.02
C ASP A 180 -1.56 0.80 -14.15
N ASP A 181 -0.60 0.63 -15.07
CA ASP A 181 0.48 1.60 -15.28
C ASP A 181 -0.07 2.97 -15.72
N ALA A 182 -1.03 2.98 -16.65
CA ALA A 182 -1.68 4.23 -17.06
C ALA A 182 -2.45 4.88 -15.90
N ALA A 183 -3.13 4.09 -15.06
CA ALA A 183 -3.86 4.59 -13.90
C ALA A 183 -2.90 5.14 -12.84
N ILE A 184 -1.76 4.51 -12.58
CA ILE A 184 -0.74 4.98 -11.64
C ILE A 184 -0.20 6.34 -12.08
N VAL A 185 0.20 6.47 -13.35
CA VAL A 185 0.70 7.74 -13.89
C VAL A 185 -0.36 8.84 -13.80
N LYS A 186 -1.62 8.53 -14.14
CA LYS A 186 -2.75 9.46 -13.97
C LYS A 186 -2.97 9.86 -12.51
N ALA A 187 -2.92 8.90 -11.57
CA ALA A 187 -3.06 9.16 -10.15
C ALA A 187 -1.96 10.12 -9.65
N ILE A 188 -0.71 9.88 -10.02
CA ILE A 188 0.41 10.75 -9.67
C ILE A 188 0.18 12.17 -10.18
N LYS A 189 -0.16 12.33 -11.46
CA LYS A 189 -0.42 13.64 -12.07
C LYS A 189 -1.64 14.35 -11.48
N PHE A 190 -2.67 13.58 -11.09
CA PHE A 190 -3.86 14.15 -10.46
C PHE A 190 -3.59 14.64 -9.02
N ILE A 191 -2.78 13.89 -8.26
CA ILE A 191 -2.43 14.20 -6.88
C ILE A 191 -1.48 15.41 -6.80
N GLU A 192 -0.58 15.56 -7.77
CA GLU A 192 0.47 16.58 -7.76
C GLU A 192 -0.04 17.98 -7.41
N PRO A 193 -1.00 18.60 -8.13
CA PRO A 193 -1.44 19.95 -7.81
C PRO A 193 -2.15 20.05 -6.46
N ILE A 194 -2.84 18.99 -6.03
CA ILE A 194 -3.55 18.94 -4.74
C ILE A 194 -2.57 18.98 -3.58
N VAL A 195 -1.55 18.12 -3.64
CA VAL A 195 -0.56 17.97 -2.55
C VAL A 195 0.34 19.21 -2.47
N ASN A 196 0.77 19.76 -3.61
CA ASN A 196 1.60 20.96 -3.64
C ASN A 196 0.84 22.20 -3.12
N HIS A 197 -0.44 22.33 -3.48
CA HIS A 197 -1.27 23.38 -2.91
C HIS A 197 -1.37 23.26 -1.39
N GLU A 198 -1.68 22.07 -0.87
CA GLU A 198 -1.79 21.85 0.58
C GLU A 198 -0.46 22.04 1.30
N GLU A 199 0.66 21.64 0.71
CA GLU A 199 1.99 21.86 1.27
C GLU A 199 2.28 23.35 1.42
N SER A 200 2.02 24.13 0.37
CA SER A 200 2.26 25.58 0.35
C SER A 200 1.39 26.34 1.36
N VAL A 201 0.12 25.92 1.55
CA VAL A 201 -0.83 26.58 2.46
C VAL A 201 -0.63 26.14 3.92
N SER A 202 -0.49 24.83 4.17
CA SER A 202 -0.43 24.29 5.53
C SER A 202 0.98 24.27 6.12
N LYS A 203 2.01 24.41 5.28
CA LYS A 203 3.43 24.25 5.63
C LYS A 203 3.76 22.87 6.25
N LYS A 204 2.94 21.87 5.99
CA LYS A 204 3.16 20.49 6.41
C LYS A 204 4.03 19.77 5.38
N SER A 205 4.96 18.95 5.85
CA SER A 205 5.76 18.11 4.95
C SER A 205 4.90 17.14 4.15
N TYR A 206 5.35 16.75 2.96
CA TYR A 206 4.69 15.72 2.14
C TYR A 206 4.43 14.43 2.91
N SER A 207 5.36 14.01 3.78
CA SER A 207 5.18 12.82 4.61
C SER A 207 3.99 12.94 5.57
N ASN A 208 3.68 14.13 6.08
CA ASN A 208 2.53 14.34 6.94
C ASN A 208 1.22 14.48 6.15
N LEU A 209 1.27 15.12 5.00
CA LEU A 209 0.11 15.27 4.12
C LEU A 209 -0.34 13.91 3.56
N THR A 210 0.57 13.16 2.95
CA THR A 210 0.26 11.92 2.22
C THR A 210 -0.20 10.74 3.10
N LYS A 211 -0.20 10.89 4.42
CA LYS A 211 -0.76 9.91 5.37
C LYS A 211 -2.01 10.42 6.11
N SER A 212 -2.41 11.67 5.91
CA SER A 212 -3.53 12.26 6.63
C SER A 212 -4.87 11.88 6.01
N LYS A 213 -5.86 11.56 6.86
CA LYS A 213 -7.23 11.28 6.42
C LYS A 213 -7.79 12.41 5.54
N ALA A 214 -7.58 13.66 5.94
CA ALA A 214 -8.05 14.83 5.20
C ALA A 214 -7.52 14.88 3.75
N MET A 215 -6.27 14.44 3.51
CA MET A 215 -5.72 14.37 2.17
C MET A 215 -6.38 13.26 1.33
N PHE A 216 -6.61 12.10 1.91
CA PHE A 216 -7.34 11.01 1.24
C PHE A 216 -8.76 11.42 0.88
N ASP A 217 -9.49 12.06 1.81
CA ASP A 217 -10.84 12.57 1.56
C ASP A 217 -10.82 13.63 0.44
N LYS A 218 -9.87 14.57 0.47
CA LYS A 218 -9.73 15.61 -0.56
C LYS A 218 -9.47 15.02 -1.94
N VAL A 219 -8.52 14.10 -2.06
CA VAL A 219 -8.21 13.43 -3.34
C VAL A 219 -9.41 12.64 -3.84
N LYS A 220 -10.13 11.94 -2.96
CA LYS A 220 -11.37 11.22 -3.27
C LYS A 220 -12.42 12.15 -3.86
N ASP A 221 -12.72 13.25 -3.16
CA ASP A 221 -13.75 14.20 -3.55
C ASP A 221 -13.42 14.87 -4.90
N GLU A 222 -12.19 15.29 -5.10
CA GLU A 222 -11.77 15.92 -6.36
C GLU A 222 -11.80 14.92 -7.54
N LEU A 223 -11.41 13.66 -7.33
CA LEU A 223 -11.55 12.60 -8.34
C LEU A 223 -13.01 12.41 -8.73
N TYR A 224 -13.91 12.21 -7.75
CA TYR A 224 -15.33 12.03 -8.07
C TYR A 224 -15.95 13.25 -8.74
N ARG A 225 -15.59 14.47 -8.33
CA ARG A 225 -16.03 15.70 -9.01
C ARG A 225 -15.56 15.77 -10.47
N SER A 226 -14.32 15.34 -10.74
CA SER A 226 -13.78 15.33 -12.11
C SER A 226 -14.54 14.39 -13.04
N TYR A 227 -15.05 13.28 -12.51
CA TYR A 227 -15.87 12.33 -13.27
C TYR A 227 -17.35 12.71 -13.38
N SER A 228 -17.87 13.49 -12.44
CA SER A 228 -19.26 13.98 -12.50
C SER A 228 -19.47 15.13 -13.46
N ARG A 229 -18.39 15.77 -13.95
CA ARG A 229 -18.43 16.88 -14.91
C ARG A 229 -18.27 16.43 -16.37
N LYS A 230 -17.99 15.15 -16.59
CA LYS A 230 -17.93 14.52 -17.92
C LYS A 230 -19.25 13.86 -18.27
#